data_3c8195586578e1c3343a485a08e70b97
#
_entry.id   3c8195586578e1c3343a485a08e70b97
#
_cell.length_a   1.000
_cell.length_b   1.000
_cell.length_c   1.000
_cell.angle_alpha   90.00
_cell.angle_beta   90.00
_cell.angle_gamma   90.00
#
_symmetry.space_group_name_H-M   'P 1'
#
loop_
_entity.id
_entity.type
_entity.pdbx_description
1 polymer ?
#
loop_
_entity_poly.entity_id
_entity_poly.type
_entity_poly.pdbx_seq_one_letter_code
_entity_poly.pdbx_strand_id
1 'polypeptide(L)'
;MHLVLAGFIVGILVGLTGAGGGALMTPILILLFGVTPSAAVSSDIVASAIMKPFGGAIHFRRGTVHRGLVFWLSIGSIPAAFAGVFIDHALGSGQVMQQRLEYAMGAALLIASAALMVRLLLDSARARRDPSGLPGGDAEEMFPVKRTLTVAIGVVGGLLVGITSVGSGSLMIVLLMMAYPQLSMRRLVGTDIVQSMPLVGSAAIAHALFGNLHFGLTAAIAIGSIPGVIIGSLVSSRGSNTLLRPVLAVVLLGTALKLVGMGAVPLAITMAVFVTLALPLWAVVDGLARPAPVWQAAGYRKRLLLTVTACGAPLGVGLIVAIFYFSRVRPRLTAAAAHETGPPRELAVSHSQRVA
;
A
#
# COMPACT_ATOMS: atom_id res chain seq x y z
N MET A 1 2.01 -4.52 27.08
CA MET A 1 0.63 -4.47 26.56
C MET A 1 0.47 -3.46 25.42
N HIS A 2 0.98 -2.23 25.54
CA HIS A 2 0.88 -1.20 24.48
C HIS A 2 1.51 -1.60 23.14
N LEU A 3 2.65 -2.28 23.14
CA LEU A 3 3.32 -2.78 21.92
C LEU A 3 2.49 -3.85 21.19
N VAL A 4 1.84 -4.75 21.92
CA VAL A 4 0.95 -5.77 21.34
C VAL A 4 -0.25 -5.11 20.68
N LEU A 5 -0.83 -4.09 21.32
CA LEU A 5 -1.94 -3.33 20.75
C LEU A 5 -1.52 -2.55 19.49
N ALA A 6 -0.34 -1.90 19.53
CA ALA A 6 0.22 -1.25 18.35
C ALA A 6 0.45 -2.25 17.21
N GLY A 7 1.03 -3.42 17.52
CA GLY A 7 1.18 -4.53 16.57
C GLY A 7 -0.15 -4.97 15.97
N PHE A 8 -1.19 -5.11 16.78
CA PHE A 8 -2.52 -5.50 16.34
C PHE A 8 -3.15 -4.49 15.37
N ILE A 9 -3.11 -3.20 15.71
CA ILE A 9 -3.64 -2.12 14.87
C ILE A 9 -2.87 -2.07 13.54
N VAL A 10 -1.53 -2.08 13.60
CA VAL A 10 -0.70 -2.06 12.38
C VAL A 10 -0.93 -3.33 11.55
N GLY A 11 -1.05 -4.49 12.19
CA GLY A 11 -1.40 -5.74 11.53
C GLY A 11 -2.70 -5.65 10.74
N ILE A 12 -3.76 -5.08 11.33
CA ILE A 12 -5.03 -4.83 10.63
C ILE A 12 -4.80 -3.94 9.42
N LEU A 13 -4.08 -2.81 9.57
CA LEU A 13 -3.79 -1.88 8.48
C LEU A 13 -3.00 -2.54 7.35
N VAL A 14 -2.01 -3.35 7.69
CA VAL A 14 -1.23 -4.14 6.72
C VAL A 14 -2.11 -5.14 5.98
N GLY A 15 -2.93 -5.89 6.68
CA GLY A 15 -3.86 -6.85 6.08
C GLY A 15 -4.90 -6.19 5.18
N LEU A 16 -5.37 -5.00 5.54
CA LEU A 16 -6.35 -4.23 4.76
C LEU A 16 -5.75 -3.63 3.48
N THR A 17 -4.50 -3.22 3.50
CA THR A 17 -3.89 -2.42 2.42
C THR A 17 -2.92 -3.19 1.56
N GLY A 18 -2.38 -4.29 2.07
CA GLY A 18 -1.23 -4.97 1.47
C GLY A 18 0.06 -4.14 1.55
N ALA A 19 0.04 -2.96 2.18
CA ALA A 19 1.25 -2.19 2.46
C ALA A 19 2.10 -2.98 3.47
N GLY A 20 3.38 -3.11 3.21
CA GLY A 20 4.29 -3.84 4.12
C GLY A 20 4.30 -3.25 5.52
N GLY A 21 4.41 -4.10 6.54
CA GLY A 21 4.40 -3.70 7.96
C GLY A 21 5.44 -2.62 8.30
N GLY A 22 6.62 -2.69 7.70
CA GLY A 22 7.74 -1.80 7.97
C GLY A 22 7.47 -0.32 7.78
N ALA A 23 6.62 0.02 6.83
CA ALA A 23 6.28 1.42 6.58
C ALA A 23 5.49 2.08 7.73
N LEU A 24 4.82 1.30 8.57
CA LEU A 24 4.04 1.80 9.71
C LEU A 24 4.66 1.42 11.04
N MET A 25 5.06 0.16 11.21
CA MET A 25 5.53 -0.35 12.50
C MET A 25 6.84 0.30 12.91
N THR A 26 7.84 0.32 12.04
CA THR A 26 9.16 0.87 12.38
C THR A 26 9.10 2.33 12.85
N PRO A 27 8.42 3.27 12.14
CA PRO A 27 8.23 4.62 12.63
C PRO A 27 7.47 4.72 13.95
N ILE A 28 6.45 3.89 14.14
CA ILE A 28 5.69 3.86 15.41
C ILE A 28 6.61 3.48 16.56
N LEU A 29 7.49 2.48 16.38
CA LEU A 29 8.45 2.05 17.39
C LEU A 29 9.42 3.17 17.75
N ILE A 30 9.92 3.91 16.76
CA ILE A 30 10.87 5.01 17.00
C ILE A 30 10.17 6.21 17.64
N LEU A 31 9.05 6.68 17.05
CA LEU A 31 8.46 7.96 17.44
C LEU A 31 7.57 7.88 18.67
N LEU A 32 6.88 6.75 18.90
CA LEU A 32 5.96 6.60 20.03
C LEU A 32 6.56 5.80 21.19
N PHE A 33 7.44 4.85 20.89
CA PHE A 33 8.05 3.99 21.92
C PHE A 33 9.51 4.30 22.20
N GLY A 34 10.14 5.27 21.49
CA GLY A 34 11.51 5.67 21.70
C GLY A 34 12.55 4.57 21.42
N VAL A 35 12.19 3.57 20.61
CA VAL A 35 13.08 2.47 20.23
C VAL A 35 14.14 3.01 19.28
N THR A 36 15.40 2.59 19.44
CA THR A 36 16.45 2.98 18.50
C THR A 36 16.15 2.49 17.09
N PRO A 37 16.49 3.26 16.04
CA PRO A 37 16.20 2.92 14.65
C PRO A 37 16.64 1.50 14.25
N SER A 38 17.86 1.10 14.59
CA SER A 38 18.37 -0.24 14.26
C SER A 38 17.57 -1.36 14.93
N ALA A 39 17.20 -1.18 16.22
CA ALA A 39 16.38 -2.15 16.95
C ALA A 39 14.95 -2.21 16.41
N ALA A 40 14.37 -1.06 16.02
CA ALA A 40 13.05 -0.98 15.44
C ALA A 40 12.99 -1.71 14.09
N VAL A 41 13.96 -1.45 13.19
CA VAL A 41 14.08 -2.12 11.88
C VAL A 41 14.26 -3.62 12.03
N SER A 42 15.23 -4.06 12.85
CA SER A 42 15.53 -5.48 13.06
C SER A 42 14.33 -6.24 13.62
N SER A 43 13.68 -5.69 14.66
CA SER A 43 12.54 -6.32 15.32
C SER A 43 11.30 -6.38 14.41
N ASP A 44 11.06 -5.31 13.62
CA ASP A 44 9.95 -5.27 12.68
C ASP A 44 10.14 -6.23 11.50
N ILE A 45 11.34 -6.32 10.93
CA ILE A 45 11.64 -7.26 9.84
C ILE A 45 11.42 -8.70 10.29
N VAL A 46 11.91 -9.08 11.48
CA VAL A 46 11.74 -10.44 11.99
C VAL A 46 10.26 -10.72 12.32
N ALA A 47 9.56 -9.78 12.94
CA ALA A 47 8.11 -9.90 13.17
C ALA A 47 7.32 -10.00 11.86
N SER A 48 7.70 -9.20 10.85
CA SER A 48 7.11 -9.24 9.51
C SER A 48 7.37 -10.58 8.81
N ALA A 49 8.53 -11.19 8.97
CA ALA A 49 8.84 -12.51 8.42
C ALA A 49 7.91 -13.61 8.99
N ILE A 50 7.54 -13.48 10.26
CA ILE A 50 6.60 -14.39 10.91
C ILE A 50 5.15 -14.11 10.47
N MET A 51 4.76 -12.84 10.35
CA MET A 51 3.40 -12.41 10.04
C MET A 51 3.01 -12.64 8.57
N LYS A 52 3.89 -12.34 7.62
CA LYS A 52 3.58 -12.33 6.17
C LYS A 52 3.12 -13.67 5.59
N PRO A 53 3.62 -14.83 6.01
CA PRO A 53 3.12 -16.12 5.54
C PRO A 53 1.61 -16.30 5.76
N PHE A 54 1.05 -15.77 6.85
CA PHE A 54 -0.39 -15.86 7.12
C PHE A 54 -1.22 -15.05 6.12
N GLY A 55 -0.79 -13.82 5.79
CA GLY A 55 -1.44 -13.01 4.75
C GLY A 55 -1.24 -13.58 3.34
N GLY A 56 -0.04 -14.04 3.03
CA GLY A 56 0.32 -14.57 1.71
C GLY A 56 -0.35 -15.90 1.38
N ALA A 57 -0.56 -16.77 2.37
CA ALA A 57 -1.29 -18.04 2.17
C ALA A 57 -2.71 -17.79 1.64
N ILE A 58 -3.37 -16.72 2.07
CA ILE A 58 -4.71 -16.34 1.61
C ILE A 58 -4.66 -15.96 0.12
N HIS A 59 -3.69 -15.14 -0.28
CA HIS A 59 -3.53 -14.70 -1.67
C HIS A 59 -3.09 -15.83 -2.60
N PHE A 60 -2.22 -16.72 -2.11
CA PHE A 60 -1.76 -17.89 -2.87
C PHE A 60 -2.92 -18.86 -3.17
N ARG A 61 -3.74 -19.17 -2.17
CA ARG A 61 -4.93 -20.02 -2.32
C ARG A 61 -5.98 -19.44 -3.28
N ARG A 62 -6.03 -18.11 -3.43
CA ARG A 62 -6.97 -17.42 -4.32
C ARG A 62 -6.48 -17.28 -5.76
N GLY A 63 -5.32 -17.82 -6.10
CA GLY A 63 -4.78 -17.78 -7.48
C GLY A 63 -4.42 -16.36 -7.97
N THR A 64 -4.24 -15.39 -7.06
CA THR A 64 -3.95 -14.00 -7.42
C THR A 64 -2.45 -13.72 -7.62
N VAL A 65 -1.63 -14.74 -7.69
CA VAL A 65 -0.17 -14.65 -7.70
C VAL A 65 0.39 -14.97 -9.08
N HIS A 66 1.23 -14.07 -9.62
CA HIS A 66 1.98 -14.34 -10.84
C HIS A 66 3.34 -14.97 -10.49
N ARG A 67 3.42 -16.31 -10.56
CA ARG A 67 4.61 -17.10 -10.13
C ARG A 67 5.90 -16.68 -10.81
N GLY A 68 5.86 -16.37 -12.11
CA GLY A 68 7.03 -15.93 -12.86
C GLY A 68 7.61 -14.61 -12.34
N LEU A 69 6.76 -13.64 -11.97
CA LEU A 69 7.21 -12.40 -11.35
C LEU A 69 7.78 -12.62 -9.95
N VAL A 70 7.12 -13.46 -9.12
CA VAL A 70 7.64 -13.83 -7.80
C VAL A 70 9.06 -14.40 -7.92
N PHE A 71 9.29 -15.31 -8.85
CA PHE A 71 10.60 -15.94 -9.05
C PHE A 71 11.68 -14.92 -9.42
N TRP A 72 11.47 -14.10 -10.45
CA TRP A 72 12.46 -13.12 -10.90
C TRP A 72 12.68 -11.97 -9.92
N LEU A 73 11.65 -11.52 -9.22
CA LEU A 73 11.79 -10.56 -8.13
C LEU A 73 12.62 -11.13 -6.98
N SER A 74 12.38 -12.39 -6.62
CA SER A 74 13.11 -13.05 -5.52
C SER A 74 14.60 -13.22 -5.82
N ILE A 75 14.97 -13.51 -7.08
CA ILE A 75 16.39 -13.57 -7.50
C ILE A 75 17.11 -12.25 -7.21
N GLY A 76 16.46 -11.11 -7.44
CA GLY A 76 17.05 -9.79 -7.15
C GLY A 76 16.95 -9.42 -5.68
N SER A 77 15.79 -9.62 -5.07
CA SER A 77 15.48 -9.07 -3.75
C SER A 77 16.09 -9.85 -2.58
N ILE A 78 16.22 -11.17 -2.68
CA ILE A 78 16.80 -12.00 -1.60
C ILE A 78 18.26 -11.59 -1.32
N PRO A 79 19.19 -11.62 -2.31
CA PRO A 79 20.57 -11.23 -2.05
C PRO A 79 20.69 -9.73 -1.72
N ALA A 80 19.87 -8.88 -2.34
CA ALA A 80 19.90 -7.46 -2.10
C ALA A 80 19.42 -7.09 -0.69
N ALA A 81 18.40 -7.76 -0.18
CA ALA A 81 17.91 -7.54 1.20
C ALA A 81 18.96 -7.98 2.23
N PHE A 82 19.60 -9.11 2.03
CA PHE A 82 20.72 -9.55 2.86
C PHE A 82 21.89 -8.56 2.83
N ALA A 83 22.27 -8.12 1.63
CA ALA A 83 23.34 -7.13 1.44
C ALA A 83 23.00 -5.79 2.09
N GLY A 84 21.73 -5.34 2.04
CA GLY A 84 21.27 -4.12 2.69
C GLY A 84 21.51 -4.15 4.21
N VAL A 85 21.17 -5.26 4.86
CA VAL A 85 21.43 -5.46 6.30
C VAL A 85 22.93 -5.51 6.61
N PHE A 86 23.69 -6.19 5.76
CA PHE A 86 25.15 -6.28 5.91
C PHE A 86 25.81 -4.90 5.77
N ILE A 87 25.36 -4.09 4.82
CA ILE A 87 25.83 -2.71 4.65
C ILE A 87 25.53 -1.88 5.91
N ASP A 88 24.30 -1.97 6.45
CA ASP A 88 23.92 -1.30 7.69
C ASP A 88 24.86 -1.70 8.85
N HIS A 89 25.10 -2.99 9.01
CA HIS A 89 26.01 -3.51 10.03
C HIS A 89 27.46 -3.06 9.82
N ALA A 90 27.96 -3.09 8.58
CA ALA A 90 29.35 -2.72 8.25
C ALA A 90 29.63 -1.22 8.44
N LEU A 91 28.61 -0.36 8.39
CA LEU A 91 28.73 1.08 8.66
C LEU A 91 28.89 1.38 10.16
N GLY A 92 28.72 0.40 11.02
CA GLY A 92 29.00 0.46 12.47
C GLY A 92 27.81 0.92 13.30
N SER A 93 28.04 1.00 14.64
CA SER A 93 27.04 1.40 15.62
C SER A 93 27.48 2.71 16.31
N GLY A 94 26.60 3.70 16.37
CA GLY A 94 26.88 4.98 17.05
C GLY A 94 25.76 5.99 16.76
N GLN A 95 25.77 7.12 17.47
CA GLN A 95 24.72 8.14 17.30
C GLN A 95 24.64 8.66 15.85
N VAL A 96 25.79 8.85 15.20
CA VAL A 96 25.84 9.29 13.80
C VAL A 96 25.19 8.26 12.86
N MET A 97 25.41 6.98 13.13
CA MET A 97 24.82 5.90 12.34
C MET A 97 23.30 5.81 12.55
N GLN A 98 22.85 5.89 13.79
CA GLN A 98 21.41 5.92 14.10
C GLN A 98 20.70 7.09 13.39
N GLN A 99 21.32 8.27 13.38
CA GLN A 99 20.78 9.44 12.66
C GLN A 99 20.76 9.24 11.13
N ARG A 100 21.82 8.64 10.56
CA ARG A 100 21.82 8.28 9.11
C ARG A 100 20.73 7.29 8.78
N LEU A 101 20.48 6.32 9.64
CA LEU A 101 19.41 5.34 9.48
C LEU A 101 18.04 6.02 9.56
N GLU A 102 17.82 6.96 10.48
CA GLU A 102 16.61 7.78 10.53
C GLU A 102 16.36 8.55 9.22
N TYR A 103 17.40 9.18 8.67
CA TYR A 103 17.30 9.89 7.39
C TYR A 103 17.03 8.92 6.22
N ALA A 104 17.69 7.77 6.17
CA ALA A 104 17.43 6.75 5.15
C ALA A 104 15.99 6.23 5.22
N MET A 105 15.49 5.98 6.42
CA MET A 105 14.09 5.59 6.65
C MET A 105 13.13 6.71 6.27
N GLY A 106 13.42 7.96 6.66
CA GLY A 106 12.64 9.12 6.26
C GLY A 106 12.55 9.25 4.74
N ALA A 107 13.68 9.13 4.04
CA ALA A 107 13.73 9.13 2.58
C ALA A 107 12.94 7.97 1.96
N ALA A 108 13.08 6.75 2.48
CA ALA A 108 12.31 5.59 2.03
C ALA A 108 10.80 5.78 2.23
N LEU A 109 10.38 6.37 3.34
CA LEU A 109 8.98 6.69 3.62
C LEU A 109 8.44 7.81 2.72
N LEU A 110 9.26 8.82 2.39
CA LEU A 110 8.89 9.85 1.39
C LEU A 110 8.65 9.20 0.03
N ILE A 111 9.56 8.33 -0.42
CA ILE A 111 9.41 7.58 -1.67
C ILE A 111 8.15 6.69 -1.61
N ALA A 112 7.92 6.00 -0.50
CA ALA A 112 6.74 5.15 -0.31
C ALA A 112 5.43 5.95 -0.33
N SER A 113 5.40 7.13 0.31
CA SER A 113 4.25 8.03 0.29
C SER A 113 3.98 8.57 -1.12
N ALA A 114 5.03 9.03 -1.81
CA ALA A 114 4.93 9.48 -3.20
C ALA A 114 4.46 8.34 -4.13
N ALA A 115 5.01 7.14 -3.96
CA ALA A 115 4.62 5.95 -4.71
C ALA A 115 3.14 5.61 -4.49
N LEU A 116 2.65 5.70 -3.24
CA LEU A 116 1.25 5.46 -2.93
C LEU A 116 0.33 6.53 -3.54
N MET A 117 0.78 7.79 -3.58
CA MET A 117 0.06 8.88 -4.26
C MET A 117 -0.01 8.66 -5.77
N VAL A 118 1.12 8.34 -6.40
CA VAL A 118 1.18 7.98 -7.83
C VAL A 118 0.23 6.82 -8.14
N ARG A 119 0.20 5.81 -7.28
CA ARG A 119 -0.73 4.67 -7.42
C ARG A 119 -2.19 5.13 -7.40
N LEU A 120 -2.58 6.02 -6.49
CA LEU A 120 -3.94 6.55 -6.43
C LEU A 120 -4.32 7.29 -7.71
N LEU A 121 -3.39 8.09 -8.27
CA LEU A 121 -3.59 8.79 -9.53
C LEU A 121 -3.72 7.82 -10.72
N LEU A 122 -2.85 6.80 -10.77
CA LEU A 122 -2.89 5.79 -11.84
C LEU A 122 -4.15 4.91 -11.76
N ASP A 123 -4.61 4.54 -10.56
CA ASP A 123 -5.87 3.81 -10.37
C ASP A 123 -7.06 4.65 -10.90
N SER A 124 -7.07 5.95 -10.64
CA SER A 124 -8.08 6.88 -11.16
C SER A 124 -8.00 7.02 -12.69
N ALA A 125 -6.79 7.06 -13.26
CA ALA A 125 -6.60 7.13 -14.71
C ALA A 125 -7.01 5.82 -15.43
N ARG A 126 -6.78 4.66 -14.82
CA ARG A 126 -7.23 3.36 -15.35
C ARG A 126 -8.74 3.23 -15.35
N ALA A 127 -9.41 3.66 -14.28
CA ALA A 127 -10.86 3.71 -14.20
C ALA A 127 -11.50 4.60 -15.30
N ARG A 128 -10.73 5.55 -15.87
CA ARG A 128 -11.16 6.34 -17.05
C ARG A 128 -11.16 5.52 -18.34
N ARG A 129 -10.16 4.62 -18.50
CA ARG A 129 -9.96 3.85 -19.74
C ARG A 129 -10.87 2.62 -19.81
N ASP A 130 -11.20 2.06 -18.66
CA ASP A 130 -12.10 0.93 -18.51
C ASP A 130 -13.15 1.21 -17.43
N PRO A 131 -14.27 1.85 -17.79
CA PRO A 131 -15.38 2.14 -16.87
C PRO A 131 -16.08 0.87 -16.36
N SER A 132 -15.98 -0.26 -17.06
CA SER A 132 -16.67 -1.50 -16.72
C SER A 132 -16.16 -2.08 -15.41
N GLY A 133 -14.93 -1.78 -15.02
CA GLY A 133 -14.33 -2.29 -13.79
C GLY A 133 -14.30 -3.82 -13.70
N LEU A 134 -14.67 -4.47 -14.79
CA LEU A 134 -14.56 -5.91 -14.91
C LEU A 134 -13.07 -6.23 -14.83
N PRO A 135 -12.64 -7.14 -13.95
CA PRO A 135 -11.31 -7.69 -14.03
C PRO A 135 -11.19 -8.22 -15.47
N GLY A 136 -10.30 -7.64 -16.26
CA GLY A 136 -10.00 -8.16 -17.59
C GLY A 136 -9.91 -9.65 -17.45
N GLY A 137 -10.71 -10.36 -18.24
CA GLY A 137 -11.06 -11.76 -18.06
C GLY A 137 -9.87 -12.57 -17.57
N ASP A 138 -10.12 -13.56 -16.73
CA ASP A 138 -9.15 -14.49 -16.14
C ASP A 138 -8.34 -15.29 -17.20
N ALA A 139 -8.32 -14.82 -18.44
CA ALA A 139 -7.38 -15.26 -19.46
C ALA A 139 -5.98 -15.01 -18.90
N GLU A 140 -5.32 -16.09 -18.55
CA GLU A 140 -3.89 -16.21 -18.33
C GLU A 140 -3.18 -15.80 -19.64
N GLU A 141 -3.26 -14.53 -20.00
CA GLU A 141 -2.33 -13.99 -20.98
C GLU A 141 -0.97 -14.05 -20.34
N MET A 142 -0.25 -15.09 -20.73
CA MET A 142 1.14 -15.36 -20.37
C MET A 142 1.99 -14.30 -21.07
N PHE A 143 1.96 -13.05 -20.49
CA PHE A 143 2.81 -12.00 -21.01
C PHE A 143 4.28 -12.32 -20.67
N PRO A 144 5.22 -12.01 -21.55
CA PRO A 144 6.63 -12.27 -21.32
C PRO A 144 7.14 -11.42 -20.16
N VAL A 145 7.64 -12.08 -19.11
CA VAL A 145 8.27 -11.40 -17.99
C VAL A 145 9.57 -10.75 -18.47
N LYS A 146 9.68 -9.44 -18.31
CA LYS A 146 10.91 -8.66 -18.57
C LYS A 146 11.93 -8.97 -17.47
N ARG A 147 12.68 -10.08 -17.62
CA ARG A 147 13.53 -10.67 -16.58
C ARG A 147 14.46 -9.65 -15.93
N THR A 148 15.26 -8.93 -16.72
CA THR A 148 16.24 -7.95 -16.24
C THR A 148 15.59 -6.82 -15.44
N LEU A 149 14.50 -6.26 -15.97
CA LEU A 149 13.75 -5.19 -15.27
C LEU A 149 13.16 -5.68 -13.95
N THR A 150 12.61 -6.90 -13.95
CA THR A 150 12.02 -7.50 -12.75
C THR A 150 13.07 -7.77 -11.67
N VAL A 151 14.23 -8.29 -12.06
CA VAL A 151 15.37 -8.48 -11.15
C VAL A 151 15.85 -7.13 -10.61
N ALA A 152 15.99 -6.10 -11.46
CA ALA A 152 16.39 -4.76 -11.02
C ALA A 152 15.40 -4.15 -10.01
N ILE A 153 14.09 -4.30 -10.24
CA ILE A 153 13.05 -3.90 -9.28
C ILE A 153 13.23 -4.68 -7.96
N GLY A 154 13.50 -5.96 -8.03
CA GLY A 154 13.79 -6.81 -6.87
C GLY A 154 15.01 -6.33 -6.09
N VAL A 155 16.12 -5.99 -6.77
CA VAL A 155 17.34 -5.48 -6.15
C VAL A 155 17.07 -4.17 -5.42
N VAL A 156 16.45 -3.20 -6.07
CA VAL A 156 16.13 -1.89 -5.46
C VAL A 156 15.21 -2.06 -4.25
N GLY A 157 14.13 -2.82 -4.40
CA GLY A 157 13.20 -3.07 -3.29
C GLY A 157 13.85 -3.86 -2.15
N GLY A 158 14.68 -4.86 -2.48
CA GLY A 158 15.41 -5.66 -1.50
C GLY A 158 16.37 -4.84 -0.65
N LEU A 159 17.21 -4.01 -1.30
CA LEU A 159 18.13 -3.11 -0.60
C LEU A 159 17.39 -2.16 0.36
N LEU A 160 16.34 -1.50 -0.14
CA LEU A 160 15.55 -0.57 0.67
C LEU A 160 14.92 -1.27 1.88
N VAL A 161 14.33 -2.44 1.68
CA VAL A 161 13.72 -3.21 2.76
C VAL A 161 14.78 -3.69 3.76
N GLY A 162 15.92 -4.18 3.29
CA GLY A 162 17.00 -4.65 4.16
C GLY A 162 17.54 -3.54 5.09
N ILE A 163 17.71 -2.33 4.56
CA ILE A 163 18.23 -1.20 5.34
C ILE A 163 17.14 -0.58 6.23
N THR A 164 15.90 -0.43 5.74
CA THR A 164 14.90 0.45 6.37
C THR A 164 13.64 -0.26 6.84
N SER A 165 13.47 -1.54 6.53
CA SER A 165 12.20 -2.28 6.63
C SER A 165 11.06 -1.71 5.76
N VAL A 166 11.27 -0.59 5.08
CA VAL A 166 10.28 0.12 4.26
C VAL A 166 10.44 -0.24 2.79
N GLY A 167 9.34 -0.43 2.07
CA GLY A 167 9.38 -0.59 0.60
C GLY A 167 8.67 -1.82 0.07
N SER A 168 8.54 -2.90 0.86
CA SER A 168 7.67 -4.00 0.47
C SER A 168 6.20 -3.54 0.57
N GLY A 169 5.46 -3.66 -0.49
CA GLY A 169 4.03 -3.33 -0.53
C GLY A 169 3.69 -2.02 -1.23
N SER A 170 4.29 -0.90 -0.90
CA SER A 170 3.98 0.39 -1.55
C SER A 170 4.86 0.66 -2.77
N LEU A 171 6.16 0.70 -2.59
CA LEU A 171 7.12 0.98 -3.66
C LEU A 171 7.15 -0.14 -4.70
N MET A 172 7.24 -1.40 -4.25
CA MET A 172 7.30 -2.57 -5.13
C MET A 172 6.08 -2.64 -6.04
N ILE A 173 4.87 -2.43 -5.50
CA ILE A 173 3.64 -2.44 -6.30
C ILE A 173 3.64 -1.33 -7.34
N VAL A 174 4.12 -0.12 -7.01
CA VAL A 174 4.19 0.98 -7.98
C VAL A 174 5.18 0.68 -9.09
N LEU A 175 6.37 0.19 -8.76
CA LEU A 175 7.37 -0.21 -9.76
C LEU A 175 6.84 -1.32 -10.67
N LEU A 176 6.18 -2.32 -10.10
CA LEU A 176 5.53 -3.38 -10.88
C LEU A 176 4.39 -2.85 -11.75
N MET A 177 3.60 -1.90 -11.25
CA MET A 177 2.51 -1.28 -12.00
C MET A 177 3.00 -0.47 -13.20
N MET A 178 4.15 0.19 -13.05
CA MET A 178 4.82 0.91 -14.16
C MET A 178 5.43 -0.05 -15.17
N ALA A 179 6.04 -1.14 -14.70
CA ALA A 179 6.68 -2.14 -15.56
C ALA A 179 5.67 -3.04 -16.29
N TYR A 180 4.53 -3.33 -15.63
CA TYR A 180 3.50 -4.27 -16.08
C TYR A 180 2.09 -3.65 -15.98
N PRO A 181 1.78 -2.62 -16.80
CA PRO A 181 0.50 -1.91 -16.74
C PRO A 181 -0.70 -2.79 -17.08
N GLN A 182 -0.50 -3.93 -17.75
CA GLN A 182 -1.53 -4.90 -18.12
C GLN A 182 -1.99 -5.77 -16.94
N LEU A 183 -1.19 -5.87 -15.85
CA LEU A 183 -1.59 -6.66 -14.69
C LEU A 183 -2.70 -5.99 -13.89
N SER A 184 -3.69 -6.80 -13.50
CA SER A 184 -4.73 -6.33 -12.57
C SER A 184 -4.12 -5.99 -11.19
N MET A 185 -4.72 -5.01 -10.51
CA MET A 185 -4.27 -4.61 -9.17
C MET A 185 -4.31 -5.77 -8.17
N ARG A 186 -5.27 -6.66 -8.31
CA ARG A 186 -5.40 -7.85 -7.46
C ARG A 186 -4.21 -8.79 -7.63
N ARG A 187 -3.74 -9.00 -8.87
CA ARG A 187 -2.55 -9.82 -9.15
C ARG A 187 -1.26 -9.14 -8.72
N LEU A 188 -1.14 -7.82 -8.90
CA LEU A 188 0.02 -7.06 -8.42
C LEU A 188 0.18 -7.18 -6.90
N VAL A 189 -0.89 -6.97 -6.15
CA VAL A 189 -0.88 -7.07 -4.67
C VAL A 189 -0.58 -8.51 -4.22
N GLY A 190 -1.25 -9.51 -4.82
CA GLY A 190 -0.99 -10.90 -4.47
C GLY A 190 0.45 -11.34 -4.77
N THR A 191 0.99 -10.90 -5.91
CA THR A 191 2.39 -11.18 -6.31
C THR A 191 3.38 -10.53 -5.35
N ASP A 192 3.16 -9.27 -4.97
CA ASP A 192 4.03 -8.54 -4.03
C ASP A 192 4.02 -9.16 -2.63
N ILE A 193 2.85 -9.51 -2.09
CA ILE A 193 2.75 -10.14 -0.77
C ILE A 193 3.51 -11.47 -0.74
N VAL A 194 3.36 -12.32 -1.76
CA VAL A 194 4.04 -13.63 -1.81
C VAL A 194 5.53 -13.46 -2.04
N GLN A 195 5.96 -12.56 -2.93
CA GLN A 195 7.37 -12.24 -3.15
C GLN A 195 8.04 -11.65 -1.92
N SER A 196 7.30 -10.86 -1.15
CA SER A 196 7.85 -10.25 0.07
C SER A 196 8.18 -11.26 1.18
N MET A 197 7.67 -12.50 1.12
CA MET A 197 8.03 -13.53 2.11
C MET A 197 9.49 -13.93 2.03
N PRO A 198 10.02 -14.42 0.89
CA PRO A 198 11.43 -14.79 0.79
C PRO A 198 12.36 -13.57 0.95
N LEU A 199 11.95 -12.39 0.49
CA LEU A 199 12.69 -11.14 0.68
C LEU A 199 12.86 -10.83 2.18
N VAL A 200 11.76 -10.73 2.91
CA VAL A 200 11.77 -10.40 4.35
C VAL A 200 12.38 -11.54 5.17
N GLY A 201 12.21 -12.79 4.73
CA GLY A 201 12.89 -13.94 5.32
C GLY A 201 14.41 -13.83 5.25
N SER A 202 14.94 -13.44 4.09
CA SER A 202 16.38 -13.20 3.88
C SER A 202 16.88 -12.04 4.78
N ALA A 203 16.16 -10.92 4.80
CA ALA A 203 16.49 -9.80 5.68
C ALA A 203 16.42 -10.18 7.17
N ALA A 204 15.41 -10.98 7.57
CA ALA A 204 15.26 -11.44 8.94
C ALA A 204 16.42 -12.33 9.39
N ILE A 205 16.90 -13.23 8.53
CA ILE A 205 18.10 -14.02 8.80
C ILE A 205 19.32 -13.11 8.98
N ALA A 206 19.52 -12.13 8.10
CA ALA A 206 20.62 -11.19 8.20
C ALA A 206 20.53 -10.34 9.48
N HIS A 207 19.35 -9.82 9.85
CA HIS A 207 19.16 -9.09 11.10
C HIS A 207 19.29 -9.97 12.35
N ALA A 208 18.95 -11.26 12.28
CA ALA A 208 19.20 -12.20 13.37
C ALA A 208 20.70 -12.48 13.58
N LEU A 209 21.49 -12.41 12.52
CA LEU A 209 22.94 -12.65 12.56
C LEU A 209 23.74 -11.40 12.90
N PHE A 210 23.35 -10.24 12.38
CA PHE A 210 24.11 -9.00 12.41
C PHE A 210 23.39 -7.81 13.07
N GLY A 211 22.06 -7.90 13.23
CA GLY A 211 21.25 -6.78 13.71
C GLY A 211 21.13 -6.69 15.24
N ASN A 212 20.58 -5.56 15.69
CA ASN A 212 20.25 -5.33 17.09
C ASN A 212 18.85 -5.87 17.42
N LEU A 213 18.70 -7.19 17.43
CA LEU A 213 17.41 -7.85 17.64
C LEU A 213 17.04 -7.87 19.13
N HIS A 214 15.90 -7.28 19.45
CA HIS A 214 15.29 -7.36 20.77
C HIS A 214 14.13 -8.37 20.76
N PHE A 215 14.38 -9.60 21.26
CA PHE A 215 13.40 -10.68 21.22
C PHE A 215 12.05 -10.33 21.86
N GLY A 216 12.06 -9.62 23.01
CA GLY A 216 10.84 -9.20 23.68
C GLY A 216 10.01 -8.21 22.84
N LEU A 217 10.66 -7.27 22.18
CA LEU A 217 10.03 -6.34 21.25
C LEU A 217 9.45 -7.07 20.04
N THR A 218 10.24 -7.92 19.41
CA THR A 218 9.84 -8.73 18.26
C THR A 218 8.65 -9.63 18.58
N ALA A 219 8.68 -10.32 19.71
CA ALA A 219 7.58 -11.18 20.16
C ALA A 219 6.30 -10.38 20.40
N ALA A 220 6.39 -9.22 21.08
CA ALA A 220 5.22 -8.38 21.33
C ALA A 220 4.57 -7.88 20.03
N ILE A 221 5.41 -7.46 19.06
CA ILE A 221 4.92 -7.05 17.72
C ILE A 221 4.27 -8.24 17.01
N ALA A 222 4.91 -9.41 16.97
CA ALA A 222 4.41 -10.59 16.27
C ALA A 222 3.07 -11.07 16.87
N ILE A 223 2.97 -11.16 18.20
CA ILE A 223 1.74 -11.56 18.91
C ILE A 223 0.57 -10.65 18.55
N GLY A 224 0.80 -9.34 18.47
CA GLY A 224 -0.24 -8.39 18.06
C GLY A 224 -0.56 -8.46 16.57
N SER A 225 0.49 -8.42 15.72
CA SER A 225 0.31 -8.25 14.28
C SER A 225 -0.25 -9.49 13.56
N ILE A 226 0.00 -10.70 14.04
CA ILE A 226 -0.55 -11.93 13.43
C ILE A 226 -2.09 -11.92 13.41
N PRO A 227 -2.80 -11.80 14.55
CA PRO A 227 -4.26 -11.73 14.51
C PRO A 227 -4.76 -10.50 13.76
N GLY A 228 -4.04 -9.37 13.87
CA GLY A 228 -4.37 -8.16 13.13
C GLY A 228 -4.34 -8.36 11.62
N VAL A 229 -3.28 -8.96 11.06
CA VAL A 229 -3.16 -9.17 9.61
C VAL A 229 -4.19 -10.17 9.08
N ILE A 230 -4.53 -11.19 9.86
CA ILE A 230 -5.57 -12.15 9.50
C ILE A 230 -6.92 -11.43 9.37
N ILE A 231 -7.32 -10.66 10.39
CA ILE A 231 -8.57 -9.88 10.37
C ILE A 231 -8.57 -8.89 9.22
N GLY A 232 -7.50 -8.10 9.06
CA GLY A 232 -7.37 -7.13 7.98
C GLY A 232 -7.47 -7.74 6.59
N SER A 233 -6.81 -8.88 6.36
CA SER A 233 -6.85 -9.61 5.08
C SER A 233 -8.23 -10.20 4.79
N LEU A 234 -8.94 -10.69 5.80
CA LEU A 234 -10.31 -11.18 5.65
C LEU A 234 -11.29 -10.05 5.29
N VAL A 235 -11.16 -8.89 5.92
CA VAL A 235 -11.99 -7.72 5.65
C VAL A 235 -11.67 -7.13 4.27
N SER A 236 -10.40 -6.98 3.92
CA SER A 236 -9.95 -6.48 2.61
C SER A 236 -10.49 -7.30 1.44
N SER A 237 -10.70 -8.59 1.68
CA SER A 237 -11.23 -9.49 0.66
C SER A 237 -12.70 -9.26 0.30
N ARG A 238 -13.44 -8.54 1.15
CA ARG A 238 -14.89 -8.30 1.01
C ARG A 238 -15.24 -6.93 0.44
N GLY A 239 -14.30 -5.98 0.39
CA GLY A 239 -14.58 -4.64 -0.11
C GLY A 239 -13.33 -3.77 -0.30
N SER A 240 -13.43 -2.78 -1.20
CA SER A 240 -12.36 -1.83 -1.47
C SER A 240 -12.42 -0.67 -0.46
N ASN A 241 -11.52 -0.64 0.50
CA ASN A 241 -11.38 0.48 1.44
C ASN A 241 -10.62 1.65 0.77
N THR A 242 -11.35 2.43 0.00
CA THR A 242 -10.80 3.52 -0.81
C THR A 242 -10.15 4.63 0.02
N LEU A 243 -10.68 4.91 1.23
CA LEU A 243 -10.17 5.96 2.12
C LEU A 243 -8.89 5.55 2.85
N LEU A 244 -8.65 4.26 3.02
CA LEU A 244 -7.52 3.79 3.82
C LEU A 244 -6.17 4.13 3.18
N ARG A 245 -6.08 4.05 1.86
CA ARG A 245 -4.84 4.33 1.10
C ARG A 245 -4.37 5.77 1.20
N PRO A 246 -5.22 6.80 0.96
CA PRO A 246 -4.78 8.19 1.13
C PRO A 246 -4.48 8.54 2.59
N VAL A 247 -5.21 8.00 3.55
CA VAL A 247 -4.88 8.15 4.97
C VAL A 247 -3.48 7.60 5.27
N LEU A 248 -3.15 6.42 4.74
CA LEU A 248 -1.80 5.87 4.86
C LEU A 248 -0.74 6.76 4.20
N ALA A 249 -0.99 7.29 3.00
CA ALA A 249 -0.05 8.18 2.33
C ALA A 249 0.23 9.43 3.19
N VAL A 250 -0.80 10.00 3.81
CA VAL A 250 -0.69 11.14 4.74
C VAL A 250 0.14 10.76 5.97
N VAL A 251 -0.14 9.63 6.59
CA VAL A 251 0.58 9.14 7.78
C VAL A 251 2.05 8.89 7.44
N LEU A 252 2.34 8.23 6.31
CA LEU A 252 3.71 7.96 5.86
C LEU A 252 4.47 9.26 5.57
N LEU A 253 3.81 10.25 4.94
CA LEU A 253 4.41 11.56 4.70
C LEU A 253 4.76 12.26 6.02
N GLY A 254 3.80 12.35 6.95
CA GLY A 254 4.03 12.99 8.24
C GLY A 254 5.17 12.34 9.03
N THR A 255 5.20 11.01 9.03
CA THR A 255 6.26 10.24 9.69
C THR A 255 7.62 10.45 9.04
N ALA A 256 7.67 10.46 7.71
CA ALA A 256 8.89 10.72 6.95
C ALA A 256 9.48 12.10 7.26
N LEU A 257 8.65 13.14 7.23
CA LEU A 257 9.06 14.50 7.53
C LEU A 257 9.58 14.66 8.98
N LYS A 258 8.94 13.94 9.92
CA LYS A 258 9.39 13.91 11.31
C LYS A 258 10.75 13.25 11.46
N LEU A 259 11.00 12.12 10.79
CA LEU A 259 12.28 11.41 10.82
C LEU A 259 13.41 12.20 10.13
N VAL A 260 13.09 12.99 9.12
CA VAL A 260 14.08 13.90 8.47
C VAL A 260 14.41 15.13 9.35
N GLY A 261 13.82 15.21 10.55
CA GLY A 261 14.14 16.26 11.53
C GLY A 261 13.26 17.51 11.42
N MET A 262 12.13 17.44 10.74
CA MET A 262 11.20 18.58 10.68
C MET A 262 10.62 18.88 12.06
N GLY A 263 10.73 20.13 12.52
CA GLY A 263 10.17 20.58 13.78
C GLY A 263 8.64 20.44 13.83
N ALA A 264 8.07 20.40 15.03
CA ALA A 264 6.64 20.15 15.23
C ALA A 264 5.74 21.17 14.52
N VAL A 265 6.09 22.46 14.56
CA VAL A 265 5.28 23.53 13.96
C VAL A 265 5.30 23.46 12.43
N PRO A 266 6.47 23.46 11.73
CA PRO A 266 6.46 23.32 10.27
C PRO A 266 5.88 22.00 9.81
N LEU A 267 6.04 20.90 10.56
CA LEU A 267 5.40 19.63 10.28
C LEU A 267 3.88 19.74 10.31
N ALA A 268 3.31 20.33 11.38
CA ALA A 268 1.87 20.51 11.50
C ALA A 268 1.29 21.37 10.35
N ILE A 269 1.98 22.45 9.99
CA ILE A 269 1.58 23.31 8.86
C ILE A 269 1.63 22.53 7.54
N THR A 270 2.74 21.84 7.27
CA THR A 270 2.91 21.05 6.03
C THR A 270 1.84 19.95 5.93
N MET A 271 1.55 19.27 7.01
CA MET A 271 0.52 18.23 7.05
C MET A 271 -0.88 18.80 6.87
N ALA A 272 -1.18 19.92 7.51
CA ALA A 272 -2.46 20.62 7.34
C ALA A 272 -2.65 21.05 5.88
N VAL A 273 -1.66 21.69 5.26
CA VAL A 273 -1.69 22.09 3.86
C VAL A 273 -1.82 20.88 2.93
N PHE A 274 -1.06 19.80 3.19
CA PHE A 274 -1.14 18.61 2.38
C PHE A 274 -2.52 17.95 2.43
N VAL A 275 -3.10 17.80 3.62
CA VAL A 275 -4.43 17.18 3.80
C VAL A 275 -5.53 18.05 3.18
N THR A 276 -5.45 19.35 3.37
CA THR A 276 -6.46 20.29 2.85
C THR A 276 -6.43 20.47 1.34
N LEU A 277 -5.29 20.21 0.69
CA LEU A 277 -5.15 20.31 -0.76
C LEU A 277 -5.19 18.94 -1.47
N ALA A 278 -4.48 17.94 -0.97
CA ALA A 278 -4.32 16.66 -1.66
C ALA A 278 -5.61 15.84 -1.74
N LEU A 279 -6.38 15.76 -0.64
CA LEU A 279 -7.64 15.02 -0.63
C LEU A 279 -8.71 15.63 -1.54
N PRO A 280 -8.98 16.97 -1.49
CA PRO A 280 -9.89 17.59 -2.44
C PRO A 280 -9.43 17.48 -3.90
N LEU A 281 -8.15 17.69 -4.16
CA LEU A 281 -7.59 17.54 -5.51
C LEU A 281 -7.82 16.12 -6.04
N TRP A 282 -7.56 15.12 -5.22
CA TRP A 282 -7.83 13.73 -5.60
C TRP A 282 -9.32 13.47 -5.84
N ALA A 283 -10.22 13.99 -5.00
CA ALA A 283 -11.66 13.87 -5.20
C ALA A 283 -12.10 14.50 -6.53
N VAL A 284 -11.53 15.66 -6.89
CA VAL A 284 -11.79 16.32 -8.18
C VAL A 284 -11.28 15.47 -9.34
N VAL A 285 -10.04 14.95 -9.26
CA VAL A 285 -9.44 14.10 -10.31
C VAL A 285 -10.24 12.81 -10.50
N ASP A 286 -10.61 12.10 -9.41
CA ASP A 286 -11.43 10.89 -9.49
C ASP A 286 -12.84 11.20 -10.03
N GLY A 287 -13.43 12.30 -9.61
CA GLY A 287 -14.76 12.72 -10.08
C GLY A 287 -14.80 13.18 -11.54
N LEU A 288 -13.77 13.89 -12.00
CA LEU A 288 -13.62 14.25 -13.42
C LEU A 288 -13.44 13.00 -14.29
N ALA A 289 -12.81 11.98 -13.76
CA ALA A 289 -12.57 10.71 -14.43
C ALA A 289 -13.85 9.98 -14.83
N ARG A 290 -14.95 10.18 -14.12
CA ARG A 290 -16.20 9.45 -14.32
C ARG A 290 -17.09 10.13 -15.35
N PRO A 291 -17.70 9.38 -16.30
CA PRO A 291 -18.59 9.94 -17.32
C PRO A 291 -19.85 10.56 -16.71
N ALA A 292 -20.42 11.54 -17.40
CA ALA A 292 -21.61 12.28 -16.92
C ALA A 292 -22.85 11.39 -16.68
N PRO A 293 -23.18 10.38 -17.51
CA PRO A 293 -24.33 9.50 -17.28
C PRO A 293 -24.28 8.81 -15.91
N VAL A 294 -23.13 8.31 -15.49
CA VAL A 294 -22.93 7.63 -14.19
C VAL A 294 -23.27 8.56 -13.01
N TRP A 295 -22.97 9.87 -13.13
CA TRP A 295 -23.33 10.86 -12.13
C TRP A 295 -24.83 11.09 -12.04
N GLN A 296 -25.50 11.13 -13.20
CA GLN A 296 -26.95 11.29 -13.30
C GLN A 296 -27.68 10.08 -12.72
N ALA A 297 -27.23 8.87 -13.09
CA ALA A 297 -27.77 7.62 -12.56
C ALA A 297 -27.60 7.50 -11.02
N ALA A 298 -26.54 8.07 -10.46
CA ALA A 298 -26.31 8.12 -9.02
C ALA A 298 -27.04 9.28 -8.30
N GLY A 299 -27.73 10.16 -9.05
CA GLY A 299 -28.49 11.27 -8.50
C GLY A 299 -27.66 12.47 -8.04
N TYR A 300 -26.43 12.65 -8.54
CA TYR A 300 -25.55 13.74 -8.16
C TYR A 300 -25.25 14.72 -9.30
N ARG A 301 -25.12 16.02 -8.98
CA ARG A 301 -24.70 17.07 -9.92
C ARG A 301 -23.17 17.15 -10.00
N LYS A 302 -22.58 16.52 -11.00
CA LYS A 302 -21.12 16.44 -11.19
C LYS A 302 -20.42 17.81 -11.09
N ARG A 303 -20.87 18.80 -11.87
CA ARG A 303 -20.25 20.14 -11.89
C ARG A 303 -20.27 20.81 -10.52
N LEU A 304 -21.44 20.84 -9.88
CA LEU A 304 -21.60 21.49 -8.58
C LEU A 304 -20.66 20.90 -7.52
N LEU A 305 -20.64 19.58 -7.38
CA LEU A 305 -19.87 18.91 -6.35
C LEU A 305 -18.36 19.09 -6.58
N LEU A 306 -17.89 18.97 -7.82
CA LEU A 306 -16.48 19.16 -8.16
C LEU A 306 -16.03 20.62 -8.00
N THR A 307 -16.87 21.60 -8.36
CA THR A 307 -16.56 23.02 -8.18
C THR A 307 -16.46 23.37 -6.69
N VAL A 308 -17.41 22.92 -5.87
CA VAL A 308 -17.39 23.17 -4.41
C VAL A 308 -16.15 22.49 -3.78
N THR A 309 -15.78 21.28 -4.23
CA THR A 309 -14.58 20.59 -3.74
C THR A 309 -13.30 21.35 -4.11
N ALA A 310 -13.18 21.82 -5.36
CA ALA A 310 -12.00 22.52 -5.85
C ALA A 310 -11.86 23.89 -5.24
N CYS A 311 -12.91 24.73 -5.29
CA CYS A 311 -12.89 26.10 -4.77
C CYS A 311 -12.89 26.15 -3.22
N GLY A 312 -13.44 25.15 -2.57
CA GLY A 312 -13.46 25.04 -1.12
C GLY A 312 -12.18 24.45 -0.52
N ALA A 313 -11.25 23.94 -1.34
CA ALA A 313 -10.01 23.32 -0.84
C ALA A 313 -9.18 24.28 0.03
N PRO A 314 -8.90 25.53 -0.36
CA PRO A 314 -8.10 26.44 0.45
C PRO A 314 -8.78 26.85 1.77
N LEU A 315 -10.10 26.75 1.82
CA LEU A 315 -10.92 27.14 2.99
C LEU A 315 -11.22 25.96 3.93
N GLY A 316 -10.68 24.76 3.65
CA GLY A 316 -10.99 23.56 4.41
C GLY A 316 -12.37 22.93 4.12
N VAL A 317 -13.30 23.68 3.51
CA VAL A 317 -14.62 23.16 3.09
C VAL A 317 -14.47 22.05 2.05
N GLY A 318 -13.51 22.18 1.15
CA GLY A 318 -13.19 21.16 0.15
C GLY A 318 -12.82 19.81 0.77
N LEU A 319 -12.19 19.79 1.93
CA LEU A 319 -11.86 18.57 2.66
C LEU A 319 -13.14 17.84 3.13
N ILE A 320 -14.10 18.57 3.69
CA ILE A 320 -15.39 17.99 4.13
C ILE A 320 -16.12 17.40 2.93
N VAL A 321 -16.17 18.14 1.81
CA VAL A 321 -16.82 17.69 0.58
C VAL A 321 -16.07 16.49 -0.03
N ALA A 322 -14.74 16.46 0.05
CA ALA A 322 -13.93 15.32 -0.39
C ALA A 322 -14.21 14.06 0.45
N ILE A 323 -14.28 14.19 1.77
CA ILE A 323 -14.66 13.08 2.67
C ILE A 323 -16.07 12.59 2.33
N PHE A 324 -17.03 13.48 2.14
CA PHE A 324 -18.39 13.13 1.70
C PHE A 324 -18.37 12.42 0.33
N TYR A 325 -17.57 12.92 -0.62
CA TYR A 325 -17.39 12.29 -1.93
C TYR A 325 -16.92 10.84 -1.80
N PHE A 326 -15.86 10.59 -1.07
CA PHE A 326 -15.30 9.24 -0.95
C PHE A 326 -16.16 8.28 -0.12
N SER A 327 -16.87 8.80 0.89
CA SER A 327 -17.69 7.96 1.79
C SER A 327 -19.08 7.63 1.21
N ARG A 328 -19.68 8.56 0.49
CA ARG A 328 -21.08 8.43 0.05
C ARG A 328 -21.26 8.44 -1.47
N VAL A 329 -20.61 9.37 -2.16
CA VAL A 329 -20.82 9.59 -3.59
C VAL A 329 -20.11 8.53 -4.43
N ARG A 330 -18.85 8.32 -4.21
CA ARG A 330 -18.01 7.38 -4.98
C ARG A 330 -18.53 5.94 -4.97
N PRO A 331 -18.95 5.35 -3.84
CA PRO A 331 -19.54 4.00 -3.85
C PRO A 331 -20.80 3.92 -4.71
N ARG A 332 -21.67 4.93 -4.68
CA ARG A 332 -22.88 4.98 -5.51
C ARG A 332 -22.57 5.13 -7.01
N LEU A 333 -21.56 5.95 -7.35
CA LEU A 333 -21.07 6.07 -8.72
C LEU A 333 -20.51 4.74 -9.24
N THR A 334 -19.81 3.99 -8.40
CA THR A 334 -19.28 2.67 -8.77
C THR A 334 -20.40 1.66 -8.97
N ALA A 335 -21.42 1.67 -8.12
CA ALA A 335 -22.60 0.81 -8.27
C ALA A 335 -23.41 1.17 -9.53
N ALA A 336 -23.62 2.46 -9.82
CA ALA A 336 -24.32 2.92 -11.02
C ALA A 336 -23.59 2.50 -12.31
N ALA A 337 -22.25 2.62 -12.34
CA ALA A 337 -21.45 2.18 -13.47
C ALA A 337 -21.55 0.66 -13.71
N ALA A 338 -21.62 -0.14 -12.64
CA ALA A 338 -21.79 -1.59 -12.74
C ALA A 338 -23.17 -1.99 -13.29
N HIS A 339 -24.20 -1.18 -13.04
CA HIS A 339 -25.56 -1.42 -13.58
C HIS A 339 -25.68 -1.07 -15.08
N GLU A 340 -24.94 -0.07 -15.57
CA GLU A 340 -24.95 0.29 -16.99
C GLU A 340 -24.20 -0.73 -17.88
N THR A 341 -23.24 -1.46 -17.31
CA THR A 341 -22.42 -2.45 -18.03
C THR A 341 -22.94 -3.90 -17.91
N GLY A 342 -24.02 -4.12 -17.17
CA GLY A 342 -24.70 -5.42 -17.10
C GLY A 342 -25.30 -5.84 -18.44
N PRO A 343 -25.40 -7.16 -18.75
CA PRO A 343 -26.00 -7.62 -20.00
C PRO A 343 -27.46 -7.08 -20.14
N PRO A 344 -27.89 -6.66 -21.34
CA PRO A 344 -29.23 -6.16 -21.54
C PRO A 344 -30.25 -7.17 -21.02
N ARG A 345 -31.19 -6.71 -20.21
CA ARG A 345 -32.27 -7.55 -19.65
C ARG A 345 -33.05 -8.34 -20.66
N GLU A 346 -32.99 -8.00 -21.95
CA GLU A 346 -33.70 -8.69 -23.05
C GLU A 346 -33.16 -10.11 -23.32
N LEU A 347 -31.89 -10.43 -23.00
CA LEU A 347 -31.35 -11.78 -23.20
C LEU A 347 -31.75 -12.78 -22.09
N ALA A 348 -32.18 -12.31 -20.94
CA ALA A 348 -32.61 -13.18 -19.84
C ALA A 348 -34.06 -13.70 -20.06
N VAL A 349 -34.90 -12.98 -20.81
CA VAL A 349 -36.28 -13.39 -21.09
C VAL A 349 -36.34 -14.41 -22.22
N SER A 350 -35.40 -14.39 -23.18
CA SER A 350 -35.41 -15.32 -24.31
C SER A 350 -34.96 -16.74 -23.96
N HIS A 351 -34.25 -16.93 -22.86
CA HIS A 351 -33.83 -18.27 -22.41
C HIS A 351 -34.87 -19.00 -21.58
N SER A 352 -35.80 -18.28 -20.92
CA SER A 352 -36.88 -18.93 -20.16
C SER A 352 -38.06 -19.39 -21.10
N GLN A 353 -38.15 -18.87 -22.33
CA GLN A 353 -39.18 -19.27 -23.30
C GLN A 353 -38.76 -20.41 -24.26
N ARG A 354 -37.51 -20.89 -24.18
CA ARG A 354 -37.03 -22.05 -24.96
C ARG A 354 -36.98 -23.36 -24.20
N VAL A 355 -37.40 -23.39 -22.95
CA VAL A 355 -37.41 -24.58 -22.07
C VAL A 355 -38.84 -24.87 -21.53
N ALA A 356 -39.85 -24.27 -22.14
CA ALA A 356 -41.26 -24.65 -21.93
C ALA A 356 -41.83 -25.36 -23.16
#